data_b77c2bbeb985be4843394906f308b82a
#
_entry.id   b77c2bbeb985be4843394906f308b82a
#
_cell.length_a   1.000
_cell.length_b   1.000
_cell.length_c   1.000
_cell.angle_alpha   90.00
_cell.angle_beta   90.00
_cell.angle_gamma   90.00
#
_symmetry.space_group_name_H-M   'P 1'
#
loop_
_entity.id
_entity.type
_entity.pdbx_description
1 polymer ?
#
loop_
_entity_poly.entity_id
_entity_poly.type
_entity_poly.pdbx_seq_one_letter_code
_entity_poly.pdbx_strand_id
1 'polypeptide(L)'
;MANEYLYGAYGHIGETVAQSAVQAGTTPVYIGTAPVNLVRGFADAGVINEPIKLSNMIDAQRKLGYAADWGTFTLCEVMNAHFNNTLGNIGPIYVINVLDPSAGKHRKATETTQQLSFTGGRAEFASSTIILDTLTIAKSDGGDYAEGTDYAVDYNFTKGTVIITSLIADSPLTGTLTASFYEVDDSAIEDDD
;
A
#
# COMPACT_ATOMS: atom_id res chain seq x y z
N MET A 1 -66.75 49.00 25.31
CA MET A 1 -65.51 48.56 24.69
C MET A 1 -64.95 47.40 25.56
N ALA A 2 -65.13 46.18 25.15
CA ALA A 2 -64.74 45.02 25.93
C ALA A 2 -63.23 44.74 25.68
N ASN A 3 -62.44 44.75 26.77
CA ASN A 3 -61.06 44.33 26.74
C ASN A 3 -61.01 42.83 26.61
N GLU A 4 -60.67 42.32 25.47
CA GLU A 4 -60.33 40.92 25.30
C GLU A 4 -58.96 40.66 25.93
N TYR A 5 -58.98 40.04 27.12
CA TYR A 5 -57.77 39.45 27.68
C TYR A 5 -57.52 38.13 26.96
N LEU A 6 -56.53 38.14 26.08
CA LEU A 6 -55.99 36.90 25.51
C LEU A 6 -55.14 36.21 26.57
N TYR A 7 -55.71 35.17 27.19
CA TYR A 7 -54.98 34.22 28.01
C TYR A 7 -54.30 33.22 27.07
N GLY A 8 -53.04 33.42 26.80
CA GLY A 8 -52.25 32.50 26.03
C GLY A 8 -50.85 32.43 26.66
N ALA A 9 -50.38 31.23 26.94
CA ALA A 9 -48.98 30.98 27.24
C ALA A 9 -48.23 31.03 25.91
N TYR A 10 -47.50 32.05 25.66
CA TYR A 10 -46.61 32.17 24.53
C TYR A 10 -45.29 31.48 24.89
N GLY A 11 -45.15 30.20 24.50
CA GLY A 11 -43.89 29.53 24.54
C GLY A 11 -43.03 30.02 23.36
N HIS A 12 -42.02 30.82 23.64
CA HIS A 12 -40.93 30.99 22.71
C HIS A 12 -40.16 29.66 22.65
N ILE A 13 -40.34 28.93 21.57
CA ILE A 13 -39.40 27.88 21.23
C ILE A 13 -38.14 28.61 20.76
N GLY A 14 -37.25 28.88 21.71
CA GLY A 14 -35.89 29.27 21.34
C GLY A 14 -35.35 28.16 20.48
N GLU A 15 -34.90 28.49 19.27
CA GLU A 15 -34.06 27.55 18.49
C GLU A 15 -32.88 27.19 19.40
N THR A 16 -32.97 26.04 20.04
CA THR A 16 -31.80 25.38 20.56
C THR A 16 -31.05 24.96 19.32
N VAL A 17 -30.17 25.84 18.85
CA VAL A 17 -29.08 25.40 17.98
C VAL A 17 -28.32 24.38 18.83
N ALA A 18 -28.68 23.13 18.70
CA ALA A 18 -27.81 22.06 19.12
C ALA A 18 -26.54 22.26 18.30
N GLN A 19 -25.62 23.06 18.85
CA GLN A 19 -24.24 22.97 18.42
C GLN A 19 -23.87 21.52 18.68
N SER A 20 -23.99 20.73 17.64
CA SER A 20 -23.27 19.47 17.55
C SER A 20 -21.83 19.87 17.91
N ALA A 21 -21.43 19.60 19.14
CA ALA A 21 -20.03 19.68 19.49
C ALA A 21 -19.36 18.79 18.45
N VAL A 22 -18.69 19.41 17.49
CA VAL A 22 -17.77 18.69 16.61
C VAL A 22 -16.76 18.15 17.59
N GLN A 23 -16.99 16.91 18.03
CA GLN A 23 -15.97 16.17 18.73
C GLN A 23 -14.82 16.16 17.75
N ALA A 24 -13.80 16.94 18.00
CA ALA A 24 -12.53 16.83 17.30
C ALA A 24 -12.04 15.43 17.60
N GLY A 25 -12.44 14.48 16.75
CA GLY A 25 -12.03 13.09 16.85
C GLY A 25 -10.52 13.09 16.73
N THR A 26 -9.83 12.55 17.72
CA THR A 26 -8.40 12.31 17.64
C THR A 26 -8.18 11.35 16.49
N THR A 27 -7.49 11.80 15.45
CA THR A 27 -7.11 10.91 14.36
C THR A 27 -6.01 9.96 14.87
N PRO A 28 -6.21 8.64 14.81
CA PRO A 28 -5.23 7.69 15.31
C PRO A 28 -3.95 7.72 14.46
N VAL A 29 -2.81 7.49 15.12
CA VAL A 29 -1.49 7.37 14.52
C VAL A 29 -0.94 5.97 14.85
N TYR A 30 -0.44 5.26 13.85
CA TYR A 30 0.15 3.94 13.99
C TYR A 30 1.57 3.93 13.44
N ILE A 31 2.47 3.24 14.13
CA ILE A 31 3.86 3.05 13.72
C ILE A 31 4.07 1.56 13.48
N GLY A 32 4.74 1.20 12.41
CA GLY A 32 4.99 -0.20 12.07
C GLY A 32 5.56 -0.36 10.67
N THR A 33 5.48 -1.57 10.14
CA THR A 33 6.02 -1.95 8.83
C THR A 33 4.92 -2.00 7.78
N ALA A 34 5.21 -1.45 6.59
CA ALA A 34 4.33 -1.52 5.42
C ALA A 34 5.10 -2.05 4.20
N PRO A 35 4.45 -2.77 3.27
CA PRO A 35 5.10 -3.35 2.11
C PRO A 35 5.37 -2.32 1.01
N VAL A 36 6.13 -1.26 1.33
CA VAL A 36 6.52 -0.20 0.37
C VAL A 36 7.38 -0.75 -0.77
N ASN A 37 8.06 -1.88 -0.55
CA ASN A 37 8.78 -2.66 -1.55
C ASN A 37 7.90 -3.12 -2.73
N LEU A 38 6.57 -3.18 -2.54
CA LEU A 38 5.58 -3.52 -3.57
C LEU A 38 5.03 -2.29 -4.31
N VAL A 39 5.54 -1.10 -4.00
CA VAL A 39 5.20 0.16 -4.67
C VAL A 39 6.40 0.64 -5.46
N ARG A 40 6.17 0.95 -6.74
CA ARG A 40 7.22 1.47 -7.61
C ARG A 40 7.69 2.87 -7.19
N GLY A 41 9.00 3.07 -7.19
CA GLY A 41 9.59 4.37 -6.85
C GLY A 41 9.41 4.77 -5.39
N PHE A 42 9.28 3.80 -4.49
CA PHE A 42 9.08 4.05 -3.04
C PHE A 42 10.19 4.93 -2.43
N ALA A 43 11.41 4.80 -2.92
CA ALA A 43 12.57 5.54 -2.40
C ALA A 43 12.42 7.06 -2.54
N ASP A 44 11.76 7.52 -3.60
CA ASP A 44 11.53 8.94 -3.87
C ASP A 44 10.18 9.44 -3.35
N ALA A 45 9.34 8.54 -2.85
CA ALA A 45 7.96 8.86 -2.46
C ALA A 45 7.84 9.50 -1.06
N GLY A 46 8.92 9.55 -0.27
CA GLY A 46 8.90 10.10 1.11
C GLY A 46 7.96 9.32 2.04
N VAL A 47 7.97 7.99 1.93
CA VAL A 47 7.05 7.11 2.68
C VAL A 47 7.73 6.36 3.83
N ILE A 48 8.99 6.67 4.10
CA ILE A 48 9.80 6.03 5.14
C ILE A 48 10.01 7.02 6.28
N ASN A 49 9.71 6.62 7.51
CA ASN A 49 9.83 7.41 8.73
C ASN A 49 9.08 8.76 8.70
N GLU A 50 8.06 8.89 7.84
CA GLU A 50 7.26 10.10 7.71
C GLU A 50 5.77 9.81 8.02
N PRO A 51 5.04 10.74 8.65
CA PRO A 51 3.63 10.56 8.93
C PRO A 51 2.78 10.69 7.65
N ILE A 52 2.16 9.59 7.25
CA ILE A 52 1.37 9.48 6.01
C ILE A 52 -0.10 9.40 6.36
N LYS A 53 -0.90 10.31 5.81
CA LYS A 53 -2.35 10.26 5.91
C LYS A 53 -2.91 9.25 4.91
N LEU A 54 -3.71 8.31 5.43
CA LEU A 54 -4.46 7.33 4.65
C LEU A 54 -5.95 7.56 4.82
N SER A 55 -6.66 7.62 3.71
CA SER A 55 -8.09 7.91 3.69
C SER A 55 -8.96 6.68 3.42
N ASN A 56 -8.44 5.69 2.72
CA ASN A 56 -9.10 4.43 2.37
C ASN A 56 -8.08 3.39 1.90
N MET A 57 -8.52 2.15 1.63
CA MET A 57 -7.66 1.05 1.22
C MET A 57 -6.92 1.31 -0.10
N ILE A 58 -7.56 1.94 -1.08
CA ILE A 58 -6.93 2.25 -2.38
C ILE A 58 -5.79 3.27 -2.20
N ASP A 59 -6.00 4.27 -1.35
CA ASP A 59 -4.98 5.26 -1.02
C ASP A 59 -3.79 4.60 -0.30
N ALA A 60 -4.07 3.68 0.63
CA ALA A 60 -3.06 2.89 1.34
C ALA A 60 -2.23 2.03 0.39
N GLN A 61 -2.89 1.26 -0.49
CA GLN A 61 -2.22 0.41 -1.47
C GLN A 61 -1.31 1.19 -2.43
N ARG A 62 -1.74 2.38 -2.83
CA ARG A 62 -0.95 3.23 -3.74
C ARG A 62 0.27 3.85 -3.09
N LYS A 63 0.19 4.21 -1.81
CA LYS A 63 1.28 4.89 -1.09
C LYS A 63 2.25 3.93 -0.42
N LEU A 64 1.72 2.87 0.18
CA LEU A 64 2.47 1.99 1.07
C LEU A 64 2.46 0.52 0.64
N GLY A 65 1.64 0.17 -0.37
CA GLY A 65 1.39 -1.22 -0.70
C GLY A 65 0.41 -1.90 0.26
N TYR A 66 0.14 -3.17 0.01
CA TYR A 66 -0.64 -4.04 0.88
C TYR A 66 -0.27 -5.50 0.65
N ALA A 67 -0.10 -6.24 1.74
CA ALA A 67 0.10 -7.69 1.72
C ALA A 67 -0.74 -8.34 2.82
N ALA A 68 -1.13 -9.60 2.60
CA ALA A 68 -1.85 -10.38 3.61
C ALA A 68 -0.93 -10.98 4.69
N ASP A 69 0.36 -10.79 4.56
CA ASP A 69 1.38 -11.18 5.53
C ASP A 69 1.52 -10.08 6.60
N TRP A 70 0.68 -10.17 7.62
CA TRP A 70 0.64 -9.19 8.71
C TRP A 70 1.73 -9.40 9.76
N GLY A 71 2.41 -10.55 9.72
CA GLY A 71 3.57 -10.81 10.57
C GLY A 71 4.76 -9.93 10.18
N THR A 72 5.05 -9.88 8.89
CA THR A 72 6.10 -9.03 8.33
C THR A 72 5.65 -7.57 8.17
N PHE A 73 4.38 -7.34 7.79
CA PHE A 73 3.85 -6.01 7.50
C PHE A 73 2.71 -5.62 8.44
N THR A 74 3.06 -5.19 9.63
CA THR A 74 2.12 -4.93 10.74
C THR A 74 1.08 -3.82 10.43
N LEU A 75 1.45 -2.80 9.65
CA LEU A 75 0.50 -1.76 9.22
C LEU A 75 -0.60 -2.28 8.30
N CYS A 76 -0.42 -3.42 7.62
CA CYS A 76 -1.45 -4.02 6.80
C CYS A 76 -2.65 -4.52 7.62
N GLU A 77 -2.42 -5.00 8.85
CA GLU A 77 -3.50 -5.35 9.77
C GLU A 77 -4.33 -4.11 10.15
N VAL A 78 -3.64 -3.00 10.47
CA VAL A 78 -4.28 -1.72 10.79
C VAL A 78 -5.11 -1.21 9.59
N MET A 79 -4.53 -1.24 8.38
CA MET A 79 -5.24 -0.83 7.16
C MET A 79 -6.48 -1.69 6.94
N ASN A 80 -6.39 -3.01 7.15
CA ASN A 80 -7.52 -3.92 7.01
C ASN A 80 -8.60 -3.64 8.05
N ALA A 81 -8.22 -3.44 9.32
CA ALA A 81 -9.14 -3.16 10.41
C ALA A 81 -9.91 -1.84 10.20
N HIS A 82 -9.25 -0.82 9.66
CA HIS A 82 -9.86 0.49 9.43
C HIS A 82 -10.67 0.58 8.12
N PHE A 83 -10.20 -0.04 7.04
CA PHE A 83 -10.75 0.20 5.71
C PHE A 83 -11.58 -0.95 5.14
N ASN A 84 -11.44 -2.17 5.68
CA ASN A 84 -12.16 -3.37 5.22
C ASN A 84 -13.11 -3.97 6.27
N ASN A 85 -13.46 -3.22 7.31
CA ASN A 85 -14.40 -3.75 8.32
C ASN A 85 -15.87 -3.68 7.85
N THR A 86 -16.74 -4.40 8.56
CA THR A 86 -18.17 -4.49 8.24
C THR A 86 -18.95 -3.17 8.46
N LEU A 87 -18.39 -2.24 9.21
CA LEU A 87 -18.99 -0.91 9.46
C LEU A 87 -18.63 0.08 8.35
N GLY A 88 -17.82 -0.33 7.38
CA GLY A 88 -17.34 0.50 6.29
C GLY A 88 -15.97 1.12 6.57
N ASN A 89 -15.61 2.09 5.74
CA ASN A 89 -14.34 2.78 5.85
C ASN A 89 -14.30 3.72 7.07
N ILE A 90 -13.45 3.43 8.04
CA ILE A 90 -13.23 4.24 9.24
C ILE A 90 -11.88 4.95 9.10
N GLY A 91 -11.89 6.09 8.47
CA GLY A 91 -10.72 6.94 8.23
C GLY A 91 -11.02 8.42 8.46
N PRO A 92 -10.04 9.30 8.32
CA PRO A 92 -8.64 9.02 8.00
C PRO A 92 -7.83 8.50 9.20
N ILE A 93 -6.71 7.82 8.91
CA ILE A 93 -5.68 7.47 9.89
C ILE A 93 -4.34 8.06 9.46
N TYR A 94 -3.40 8.20 10.39
CA TYR A 94 -1.99 8.46 10.09
C TYR A 94 -1.18 7.21 10.39
N VAL A 95 -0.22 6.92 9.53
CA VAL A 95 0.73 5.82 9.73
C VAL A 95 2.16 6.32 9.52
N ILE A 96 3.10 5.71 10.23
CA ILE A 96 4.54 5.93 10.04
C ILE A 96 5.13 4.55 9.71
N ASN A 97 5.66 4.42 8.51
CA ASN A 97 6.32 3.19 8.09
C ASN A 97 7.80 3.26 8.42
N VAL A 98 8.30 2.31 9.21
CA VAL A 98 9.71 2.21 9.59
C VAL A 98 10.52 1.29 8.67
N LEU A 99 9.87 0.51 7.81
CA LEU A 99 10.54 -0.37 6.87
C LEU A 99 11.16 0.43 5.72
N ASP A 100 12.49 0.34 5.59
CA ASP A 100 13.27 0.93 4.50
C ASP A 100 13.96 -0.17 3.67
N PRO A 101 13.38 -0.61 2.55
CA PRO A 101 13.95 -1.68 1.72
C PRO A 101 15.12 -1.21 0.84
N SER A 102 15.71 -0.06 1.11
CA SER A 102 16.90 0.44 0.43
C SER A 102 18.13 -0.43 0.71
N ALA A 103 19.12 -0.34 -0.17
CA ALA A 103 20.37 -1.09 -0.01
C ALA A 103 21.08 -0.75 1.31
N GLY A 104 21.46 -1.78 2.06
CA GLY A 104 22.14 -1.63 3.34
C GLY A 104 21.26 -1.27 4.53
N LYS A 105 19.93 -1.34 4.32
CA LYS A 105 18.89 -1.20 5.33
C LYS A 105 18.14 -2.53 5.51
N HIS A 106 16.82 -2.52 5.45
CA HIS A 106 15.96 -3.70 5.60
C HIS A 106 15.84 -4.49 4.28
N ARG A 107 16.98 -4.79 3.64
CA ARG A 107 17.08 -5.50 2.38
C ARG A 107 18.09 -6.63 2.50
N LYS A 108 17.73 -7.85 2.09
CA LYS A 108 18.65 -8.99 2.01
C LYS A 108 19.87 -8.65 1.17
N ALA A 109 21.04 -9.03 1.65
CA ALA A 109 22.30 -8.76 0.97
C ALA A 109 22.46 -9.59 -0.32
N THR A 110 21.77 -10.72 -0.40
CA THR A 110 21.85 -11.66 -1.53
C THR A 110 20.66 -11.51 -2.45
N GLU A 111 20.92 -11.44 -3.75
CA GLU A 111 19.91 -11.45 -4.78
C GLU A 111 19.25 -12.84 -4.89
N THR A 112 17.93 -12.84 -5.02
CA THR A 112 17.13 -14.04 -5.25
C THR A 112 16.92 -14.21 -6.73
N THR A 113 17.09 -15.44 -7.23
CA THR A 113 16.83 -15.79 -8.65
C THR A 113 15.64 -16.74 -8.74
N GLN A 114 14.77 -16.50 -9.71
CA GLN A 114 13.59 -17.33 -9.94
C GLN A 114 13.37 -17.59 -11.43
N GLN A 115 13.00 -18.83 -11.76
CA GLN A 115 12.58 -19.21 -13.10
C GLN A 115 11.11 -18.83 -13.32
N LEU A 116 10.85 -18.03 -14.34
CA LEU A 116 9.52 -17.56 -14.71
C LEU A 116 9.08 -18.18 -16.04
N SER A 117 7.92 -18.80 -16.07
CA SER A 117 7.31 -19.34 -17.29
C SER A 117 6.40 -18.29 -17.92
N PHE A 118 6.79 -17.81 -19.10
CA PHE A 118 5.99 -16.87 -19.87
C PHE A 118 5.04 -17.61 -20.82
N THR A 119 3.75 -17.27 -20.70
CA THR A 119 2.69 -17.78 -21.57
C THR A 119 1.92 -16.60 -22.14
N GLY A 120 1.87 -16.47 -23.47
CA GLY A 120 1.22 -15.34 -24.12
C GLY A 120 1.78 -13.96 -23.72
N GLY A 121 3.09 -13.88 -23.49
CA GLY A 121 3.76 -12.65 -23.09
C GLY A 121 3.57 -12.26 -21.63
N ARG A 122 3.05 -13.16 -20.78
CA ARG A 122 2.80 -12.89 -19.36
C ARG A 122 3.39 -13.99 -18.47
N ALA A 123 3.97 -13.56 -17.35
CA ALA A 123 4.35 -14.42 -16.24
C ALA A 123 3.77 -13.86 -14.94
N GLU A 124 3.47 -14.73 -13.97
CA GLU A 124 2.92 -14.36 -12.67
C GLU A 124 3.53 -15.27 -11.60
N PHE A 125 3.92 -14.71 -10.45
CA PHE A 125 4.39 -15.47 -9.31
C PHE A 125 4.05 -14.76 -8.00
N ALA A 126 3.89 -15.51 -6.91
CA ALA A 126 3.56 -14.97 -5.60
C ALA A 126 4.83 -14.54 -4.86
N SER A 127 4.85 -13.32 -4.35
CA SER A 127 5.85 -12.81 -3.41
C SER A 127 5.33 -11.55 -2.74
N SER A 128 5.48 -11.44 -1.41
CA SER A 128 5.22 -10.22 -0.64
C SER A 128 6.50 -9.47 -0.27
N THR A 129 7.64 -10.14 -0.33
CA THR A 129 8.94 -9.61 0.10
C THR A 129 9.80 -9.04 -1.02
N ILE A 130 9.44 -9.28 -2.27
CA ILE A 130 10.17 -8.75 -3.43
C ILE A 130 10.24 -7.22 -3.41
N ILE A 131 11.38 -6.66 -3.74
CA ILE A 131 11.55 -5.22 -4.01
C ILE A 131 11.38 -5.01 -5.51
N LEU A 132 10.20 -4.54 -5.93
CA LEU A 132 9.81 -4.45 -7.34
C LEU A 132 10.78 -3.64 -8.20
N ASP A 133 11.37 -2.59 -7.64
CA ASP A 133 12.32 -1.71 -8.36
C ASP A 133 13.66 -2.40 -8.67
N THR A 134 13.90 -3.58 -8.10
CA THR A 134 15.15 -4.34 -8.32
C THR A 134 14.97 -5.51 -9.28
N LEU A 135 13.76 -5.76 -9.77
CA LEU A 135 13.48 -6.92 -10.63
C LEU A 135 14.10 -6.73 -12.01
N THR A 136 14.93 -7.69 -12.42
CA THR A 136 15.52 -7.78 -13.75
C THR A 136 15.20 -9.13 -14.38
N ILE A 137 15.18 -9.21 -15.72
CA ILE A 137 14.93 -10.43 -16.47
C ILE A 137 16.09 -10.66 -17.44
N ALA A 138 16.81 -11.76 -17.24
CA ALA A 138 17.97 -12.10 -18.05
C ALA A 138 17.56 -12.60 -19.45
N LYS A 139 18.32 -12.20 -20.48
CA LYS A 139 18.25 -12.76 -21.84
C LYS A 139 19.06 -14.03 -21.94
N SER A 140 18.66 -14.93 -22.84
CA SER A 140 19.37 -16.19 -23.10
C SER A 140 20.74 -15.99 -23.75
N ASP A 141 20.96 -14.87 -24.43
CA ASP A 141 22.20 -14.51 -25.15
C ASP A 141 23.14 -13.60 -24.33
N GLY A 142 22.80 -13.35 -23.07
CA GLY A 142 23.49 -12.46 -22.14
C GLY A 142 22.92 -11.04 -22.12
N GLY A 143 23.04 -10.40 -20.96
CA GLY A 143 22.39 -9.12 -20.68
C GLY A 143 20.97 -9.26 -20.20
N ASP A 144 20.27 -8.13 -20.01
CA ASP A 144 18.92 -8.08 -19.46
C ASP A 144 17.93 -7.44 -20.45
N TYR A 145 16.67 -7.82 -20.32
CA TYR A 145 15.56 -7.09 -20.93
C TYR A 145 15.38 -5.73 -20.21
N ALA A 146 15.02 -4.72 -20.98
CA ALA A 146 14.82 -3.37 -20.44
C ALA A 146 13.38 -3.20 -19.95
N GLU A 147 13.21 -2.92 -18.66
CA GLU A 147 11.91 -2.56 -18.11
C GLU A 147 11.39 -1.26 -18.75
N GLY A 148 10.07 -1.18 -18.93
CA GLY A 148 9.40 -0.05 -19.61
C GLY A 148 9.52 -0.07 -21.13
N THR A 149 10.40 -0.89 -21.71
CA THR A 149 10.55 -1.07 -23.16
C THR A 149 10.21 -2.50 -23.58
N ASP A 150 10.81 -3.48 -22.95
CA ASP A 150 10.63 -4.90 -23.29
C ASP A 150 9.54 -5.54 -22.43
N TYR A 151 9.42 -5.11 -21.18
CA TYR A 151 8.39 -5.60 -20.24
C TYR A 151 7.96 -4.53 -19.25
N ALA A 152 6.79 -4.76 -18.63
CA ALA A 152 6.29 -4.01 -17.50
C ALA A 152 6.04 -4.93 -16.32
N VAL A 153 6.21 -4.41 -15.10
CA VAL A 153 5.96 -5.11 -13.85
C VAL A 153 4.86 -4.40 -13.07
N ASP A 154 3.86 -5.17 -12.65
CA ASP A 154 2.76 -4.75 -11.80
C ASP A 154 2.61 -5.68 -10.60
N TYR A 155 1.95 -5.21 -9.55
CA TYR A 155 1.62 -6.03 -8.40
C TYR A 155 0.11 -6.11 -8.18
N ASN A 156 -0.40 -7.33 -8.05
CA ASN A 156 -1.80 -7.57 -7.73
C ASN A 156 -1.99 -7.72 -6.22
N PHE A 157 -2.40 -6.66 -5.55
CA PHE A 157 -2.61 -6.64 -4.10
C PHE A 157 -3.70 -7.61 -3.62
N THR A 158 -4.67 -7.96 -4.47
CA THR A 158 -5.73 -8.90 -4.12
C THR A 158 -5.23 -10.35 -4.10
N LYS A 159 -4.35 -10.69 -5.03
CA LYS A 159 -3.80 -12.05 -5.15
C LYS A 159 -2.44 -12.22 -4.45
N GLY A 160 -1.75 -11.13 -4.13
CA GLY A 160 -0.38 -11.17 -3.62
C GLY A 160 0.63 -11.64 -4.66
N THR A 161 0.45 -11.27 -5.94
CA THR A 161 1.29 -11.77 -7.04
C THR A 161 1.91 -10.63 -7.83
N VAL A 162 3.17 -10.86 -8.22
CA VAL A 162 3.89 -10.03 -9.20
C VAL A 162 3.45 -10.47 -10.59
N ILE A 163 3.11 -9.50 -11.42
CA ILE A 163 2.68 -9.70 -12.80
C ILE A 163 3.72 -9.05 -13.71
N ILE A 164 4.26 -9.83 -14.64
CA ILE A 164 5.18 -9.35 -15.65
C ILE A 164 4.51 -9.49 -17.00
N THR A 165 4.43 -8.39 -17.75
CA THR A 165 3.81 -8.36 -19.06
C THR A 165 4.81 -7.90 -20.10
N SER A 166 4.98 -8.67 -21.18
CA SER A 166 5.81 -8.28 -22.32
C SER A 166 5.21 -7.08 -23.05
N LEU A 167 6.05 -6.11 -23.36
CA LEU A 167 5.70 -4.96 -24.18
C LEU A 167 6.12 -5.13 -25.65
N ILE A 168 6.85 -6.20 -25.98
CA ILE A 168 7.33 -6.50 -27.32
C ILE A 168 6.15 -7.08 -28.15
N ALA A 169 5.59 -6.30 -29.07
CA ALA A 169 4.38 -6.67 -29.80
C ALA A 169 4.58 -7.83 -30.77
N ASP A 170 5.65 -7.81 -31.57
CA ASP A 170 5.88 -8.78 -32.63
C ASP A 170 6.50 -10.10 -32.17
N SER A 171 7.17 -10.08 -31.02
CA SER A 171 7.83 -11.26 -30.43
C SER A 171 7.77 -11.22 -28.92
N PRO A 172 6.60 -11.43 -28.32
CA PRO A 172 6.44 -11.35 -26.88
C PRO A 172 7.33 -12.35 -26.15
N LEU A 173 7.70 -12.04 -24.92
CA LEU A 173 8.48 -12.93 -24.06
C LEU A 173 7.77 -14.28 -23.92
N THR A 174 8.48 -15.36 -24.14
CA THR A 174 7.97 -16.75 -24.12
C THR A 174 8.95 -17.70 -23.48
N GLY A 175 8.46 -18.87 -23.07
CA GLY A 175 9.29 -19.91 -22.46
C GLY A 175 9.68 -19.59 -21.03
N THR A 176 10.77 -20.19 -20.58
CA THR A 176 11.27 -19.99 -19.21
C THR A 176 12.44 -19.02 -19.22
N LEU A 177 12.29 -17.92 -18.49
CA LEU A 177 13.32 -16.89 -18.32
C LEU A 177 13.70 -16.78 -16.84
N THR A 178 14.93 -16.37 -16.59
CA THR A 178 15.41 -16.14 -15.22
C THR A 178 15.15 -14.69 -14.82
N ALA A 179 14.44 -14.50 -13.72
CA ALA A 179 14.33 -13.21 -13.05
C ALA A 179 15.24 -13.17 -11.84
N SER A 180 15.83 -12.00 -11.59
CA SER A 180 16.63 -11.69 -10.40
C SER A 180 16.05 -10.49 -9.70
N PHE A 181 16.03 -10.52 -8.37
CA PHE A 181 15.52 -9.42 -7.54
C PHE A 181 16.04 -9.52 -6.11
N TYR A 182 15.95 -8.43 -5.39
CA TYR A 182 16.18 -8.43 -3.94
C TYR A 182 14.87 -8.55 -3.17
N GLU A 183 15.01 -9.01 -1.92
CA GLU A 183 13.89 -9.16 -1.00
C GLU A 183 14.10 -8.31 0.24
N VAL A 184 13.00 -7.95 0.87
CA VAL A 184 12.98 -7.31 2.20
C VAL A 184 13.58 -8.28 3.23
N ASP A 185 14.33 -7.73 4.16
CA ASP A 185 14.82 -8.40 5.36
C ASP A 185 14.13 -7.76 6.58
N ASP A 186 13.05 -8.37 7.03
CA ASP A 186 12.30 -7.93 8.20
C ASP A 186 13.03 -8.22 9.51
N SER A 187 13.98 -9.15 9.50
CA SER A 187 14.81 -9.46 10.67
C SER A 187 15.87 -8.38 10.96
N ALA A 188 16.08 -7.47 10.01
CA ALA A 188 17.01 -6.34 10.17
C ALA A 188 16.35 -5.12 10.84
N ILE A 189 15.04 -5.16 11.10
CA ILE A 189 14.33 -4.10 11.82
C ILE A 189 14.58 -4.27 13.30
N GLU A 190 15.22 -3.28 13.93
CA GLU A 190 15.56 -3.29 15.35
C GLU A 190 14.61 -2.36 16.13
N ASP A 191 14.56 -2.54 17.46
CA ASP A 191 13.69 -1.74 18.36
C ASP A 191 14.09 -0.24 18.38
N ASP A 192 15.25 0.10 17.83
CA ASP A 192 15.81 1.47 17.79
C ASP A 192 15.53 2.20 16.47
N ASP A 193 14.84 1.58 15.51
CA ASP A 193 14.47 2.16 14.19
C ASP A 193 13.09 2.93 14.21
#